data_848e2b0484dc871712092140e6ef136e
#
_entry.id   848e2b0484dc871712092140e6ef136e
#
_cell.length_a   1.000
_cell.length_b   1.000
_cell.length_c   1.000
_cell.angle_alpha   90.00
_cell.angle_beta   90.00
_cell.angle_gamma   90.00
#
_symmetry.space_group_name_H-M   'P 1'
#
loop_
_entity.id
_entity.type
_entity.pdbx_description
1 polymer ?
#
loop_
_entity_poly.entity_id
_entity_poly.type
_entity_poly.pdbx_seq_one_letter_code
_entity_poly.pdbx_strand_id
1 'polypeptide(L)'
;MAGSSTRSKARKRALDILFEAELRGLDPLSTLEERTAAADPPVRAYTAELVRGVEAHSAEIDARITECLAPGWTLQRIPRVDRNVLRIAVFEIDFGEVPDAVAVTEAVQLVSELSTDESPAFVNGLLRAITTGDVRRTTF
;
A
#
# COMPACT_ATOMS: atom_id res chain seq x y z
N MET A 1 -9.15 -16.49 14.13
CA MET A 1 -8.56 -15.46 14.93
C MET A 1 -8.11 -14.29 14.10
N ALA A 2 -8.50 -13.12 14.51
CA ALA A 2 -8.20 -11.92 13.75
C ALA A 2 -6.82 -11.33 14.10
N GLY A 3 -5.94 -12.12 14.67
CA GLY A 3 -4.64 -11.64 15.04
C GLY A 3 -3.78 -11.35 13.83
N SER A 4 -2.77 -10.53 14.03
CA SER A 4 -1.84 -10.19 12.99
C SER A 4 -0.97 -11.39 12.65
N SER A 5 -0.99 -11.80 11.39
CA SER A 5 -0.05 -12.79 10.88
C SER A 5 1.32 -12.13 10.72
N THR A 6 2.33 -12.95 10.47
CA THR A 6 3.67 -12.44 10.17
C THR A 6 3.64 -11.51 8.94
N ARG A 7 2.86 -11.88 7.92
CA ARG A 7 2.72 -11.03 6.72
C ARG A 7 1.95 -9.75 7.00
N SER A 8 0.95 -9.79 7.88
CA SER A 8 0.23 -8.57 8.28
C SER A 8 1.19 -7.58 8.95
N LYS A 9 2.03 -8.08 9.83
CA LYS A 9 3.05 -7.25 10.48
C LYS A 9 4.08 -6.73 9.48
N ALA A 10 4.46 -7.56 8.52
CA ALA A 10 5.39 -7.15 7.47
C ALA A 10 4.81 -6.04 6.60
N ARG A 11 3.52 -6.10 6.28
CA ARG A 11 2.84 -5.06 5.50
C ARG A 11 2.79 -3.74 6.27
N LYS A 12 2.50 -3.80 7.55
CA LYS A 12 2.47 -2.61 8.40
C LYS A 12 3.85 -1.95 8.45
N ARG A 13 4.91 -2.75 8.57
CA ARG A 13 6.28 -2.22 8.57
C ARG A 13 6.64 -1.61 7.21
N ALA A 14 6.22 -2.23 6.12
CA ALA A 14 6.45 -1.68 4.78
C ALA A 14 5.76 -0.33 4.62
N LEU A 15 4.53 -0.22 5.13
CA LEU A 15 3.82 1.06 5.13
C LEU A 15 4.61 2.12 5.90
N ASP A 16 5.13 1.78 7.08
CA ASP A 16 5.91 2.71 7.89
C ASP A 16 7.13 3.21 7.13
N ILE A 17 7.83 2.32 6.43
CA ILE A 17 9.04 2.69 5.68
C ILE A 17 8.69 3.60 4.50
N LEU A 18 7.66 3.25 3.74
CA LEU A 18 7.21 4.05 2.61
C LEU A 18 6.71 5.43 3.05
N PHE A 19 5.96 5.46 4.15
CA PHE A 19 5.46 6.70 4.73
C PHE A 19 6.60 7.59 5.20
N GLU A 20 7.55 7.02 5.92
CA GLU A 20 8.72 7.76 6.42
C GLU A 20 9.54 8.33 5.26
N ALA A 21 9.79 7.52 4.23
CA ALA A 21 10.57 7.97 3.06
C ALA A 21 9.87 9.16 2.38
N GLU A 22 8.57 9.05 2.16
CA GLU A 22 7.81 10.10 1.51
C GLU A 22 7.80 11.37 2.37
N LEU A 23 7.57 11.24 3.67
CA LEU A 23 7.53 12.37 4.60
C LEU A 23 8.85 13.12 4.64
N ARG A 24 9.97 12.39 4.59
CA ARG A 24 11.32 12.98 4.66
C ARG A 24 11.86 13.34 3.27
N GLY A 25 11.14 13.04 2.20
CA GLY A 25 11.61 13.29 0.85
C GLY A 25 12.82 12.45 0.46
N LEU A 26 12.88 11.23 0.98
CA LEU A 26 13.99 10.31 0.74
C LEU A 26 13.57 9.15 -0.15
N ASP A 27 14.56 8.50 -0.75
CA ASP A 27 14.35 7.28 -1.53
C ASP A 27 13.88 6.16 -0.59
N PRO A 28 12.78 5.45 -0.92
CA PRO A 28 12.31 4.33 -0.11
C PRO A 28 13.38 3.24 0.10
N LEU A 29 14.23 2.99 -0.88
CA LEU A 29 15.28 1.97 -0.76
C LEU A 29 16.33 2.40 0.26
N SER A 30 16.67 3.68 0.32
CA SER A 30 17.60 4.21 1.33
C SER A 30 17.01 4.08 2.73
N THR A 31 15.72 4.37 2.87
CA THR A 31 15.03 4.22 4.16
C THR A 31 14.99 2.76 4.58
N LEU A 32 14.73 1.86 3.63
CA LEU A 32 14.75 0.42 3.89
C LEU A 32 16.14 -0.02 4.40
N GLU A 33 17.20 0.43 3.75
CA GLU A 33 18.57 0.12 4.16
C GLU A 33 18.87 0.61 5.59
N GLU A 34 18.45 1.83 5.89
CA GLU A 34 18.60 2.42 7.23
C GLU A 34 17.91 1.57 8.29
N ARG A 35 16.67 1.16 8.03
CA ARG A 35 15.90 0.36 8.99
C ARG A 35 16.45 -1.04 9.12
N THR A 36 16.96 -1.61 8.03
CA THR A 36 17.57 -2.93 8.05
C THR A 36 18.86 -2.90 8.87
N ALA A 37 19.68 -1.89 8.68
CA ALA A 37 20.93 -1.74 9.45
C ALA A 37 20.68 -1.50 10.92
N ALA A 38 19.67 -0.70 11.26
CA ALA A 38 19.30 -0.43 12.64
C ALA A 38 18.79 -1.69 13.34
N ALA A 39 18.08 -2.54 12.62
CA ALA A 39 17.55 -3.83 13.10
C ALA A 39 16.79 -3.73 14.44
N ASP A 40 16.04 -2.65 14.64
CA ASP A 40 15.32 -2.39 15.88
C ASP A 40 13.92 -1.86 15.56
N PRO A 41 12.96 -2.73 15.32
CA PRO A 41 13.12 -4.19 15.25
C PRO A 41 13.74 -4.65 13.94
N PRO A 42 14.18 -5.90 13.83
CA PRO A 42 14.69 -6.45 12.58
C PRO A 42 13.64 -6.37 11.47
N VAL A 43 14.06 -6.07 10.25
CA VAL A 43 13.16 -5.96 9.10
C VAL A 43 12.95 -7.34 8.48
N ARG A 44 11.69 -7.75 8.36
CA ARG A 44 11.35 -9.05 7.76
C ARG A 44 11.61 -9.06 6.27
N ALA A 45 11.94 -10.24 5.75
CA ALA A 45 12.18 -10.41 4.31
C ALA A 45 10.99 -9.92 3.48
N TYR A 46 9.76 -10.21 3.90
CA TYR A 46 8.57 -9.79 3.16
C TYR A 46 8.40 -8.27 3.15
N THR A 47 8.76 -7.59 4.24
CA THR A 47 8.77 -6.13 4.28
C THR A 47 9.69 -5.57 3.20
N ALA A 48 10.90 -6.13 3.10
CA ALA A 48 11.87 -5.70 2.09
C ALA A 48 11.34 -5.97 0.67
N GLU A 49 10.72 -7.12 0.47
CA GLU A 49 10.13 -7.48 -0.83
C GLU A 49 9.06 -6.47 -1.23
N LEU A 50 8.20 -6.08 -0.30
CA LEU A 50 7.13 -5.10 -0.58
C LEU A 50 7.69 -3.72 -0.92
N VAL A 51 8.64 -3.23 -0.13
CA VAL A 51 9.22 -1.90 -0.38
C VAL A 51 9.95 -1.88 -1.73
N ARG A 52 10.77 -2.90 -2.00
CA ARG A 52 11.49 -3.00 -3.27
C ARG A 52 10.54 -3.14 -4.45
N GLY A 53 9.48 -3.93 -4.28
CA GLY A 53 8.50 -4.15 -5.34
C GLY A 53 7.71 -2.90 -5.67
N VAL A 54 7.26 -2.18 -4.66
CA VAL A 54 6.53 -0.92 -4.86
C VAL A 54 7.42 0.08 -5.60
N GLU A 55 8.69 0.17 -5.21
CA GLU A 55 9.62 1.10 -5.86
C GLU A 55 9.91 0.68 -7.30
N ALA A 56 10.17 -0.61 -7.52
CA ALA A 56 10.50 -1.12 -8.85
C ALA A 56 9.36 -0.96 -9.85
N HIS A 57 8.12 -1.05 -9.40
CA HIS A 57 6.92 -0.98 -10.24
C HIS A 57 6.09 0.28 -9.99
N SER A 58 6.71 1.34 -9.46
CA SER A 58 5.97 2.53 -9.04
C SER A 58 5.15 3.16 -10.15
N ALA A 59 5.68 3.25 -11.37
CA ALA A 59 4.96 3.86 -12.48
C ALA A 59 3.70 3.06 -12.84
N GLU A 60 3.83 1.74 -12.95
CA GLU A 60 2.71 0.87 -13.29
C GLU A 60 1.65 0.86 -12.18
N ILE A 61 2.10 0.82 -10.94
CA ILE A 61 1.21 0.82 -9.77
C ILE A 61 0.42 2.13 -9.72
N ASP A 62 1.09 3.25 -9.85
CA ASP A 62 0.44 4.56 -9.79
C ASP A 62 -0.53 4.76 -10.95
N ALA A 63 -0.20 4.24 -12.14
CA ALA A 63 -1.10 4.29 -13.29
C ALA A 63 -2.37 3.48 -13.02
N ARG A 64 -2.25 2.30 -12.42
CA ARG A 64 -3.41 1.46 -12.08
C ARG A 64 -4.35 2.17 -11.11
N ILE A 65 -3.79 2.81 -10.10
CA ILE A 65 -4.59 3.54 -9.12
C ILE A 65 -5.29 4.72 -9.80
N THR A 66 -4.55 5.48 -10.60
CA THR A 66 -5.06 6.68 -11.25
C THR A 66 -6.21 6.36 -12.21
N GLU A 67 -6.14 5.24 -12.93
CA GLU A 67 -7.20 4.81 -13.85
C GLU A 67 -8.55 4.65 -13.15
N CYS A 68 -8.55 4.31 -11.88
CA CYS A 68 -9.78 4.05 -11.14
C CYS A 68 -10.27 5.25 -10.34
N LEU A 69 -9.54 6.36 -10.38
CA LEU A 69 -9.96 7.58 -9.68
C LEU A 69 -10.97 8.37 -10.50
N ALA A 70 -11.86 9.09 -9.82
CA ALA A 70 -12.81 9.98 -10.48
C ALA A 70 -12.06 11.11 -11.19
N PRO A 71 -12.65 11.68 -12.25
CA PRO A 71 -12.04 12.81 -12.94
C PRO A 71 -11.74 13.96 -11.96
N GLY A 72 -10.55 14.52 -12.08
CA GLY A 72 -10.09 15.59 -11.19
C GLY A 72 -9.41 15.12 -9.92
N TRP A 73 -9.46 13.83 -9.60
CA TRP A 73 -8.74 13.27 -8.47
C TRP A 73 -7.35 12.81 -8.92
N THR A 74 -6.36 13.01 -8.04
CA THR A 74 -4.98 12.61 -8.31
C THR A 74 -4.42 11.87 -7.10
N LEU A 75 -3.35 11.15 -7.31
CA LEU A 75 -2.67 10.43 -6.23
C LEU A 75 -2.29 11.38 -5.09
N GLN A 76 -1.85 12.59 -5.43
CA GLN A 76 -1.41 13.57 -4.42
C GLN A 76 -2.54 14.02 -3.51
N ARG A 77 -3.79 13.90 -3.96
CA ARG A 77 -4.95 14.29 -3.16
C ARG A 77 -5.42 13.18 -2.22
N ILE A 78 -4.94 11.96 -2.43
CA ILE A 78 -5.26 10.83 -1.55
C ILE A 78 -4.41 10.98 -0.27
N PRO A 79 -4.99 10.79 0.92
CA PRO A 79 -4.20 10.83 2.16
C PRO A 79 -2.98 9.91 2.08
N ARG A 80 -1.87 10.34 2.65
CA ARG A 80 -0.60 9.65 2.50
C ARG A 80 -0.64 8.20 2.96
N VAL A 81 -1.32 7.91 4.06
CA VAL A 81 -1.46 6.52 4.54
C VAL A 81 -2.20 5.69 3.49
N ASP A 82 -3.36 6.17 3.04
CA ASP A 82 -4.17 5.46 2.05
C ASP A 82 -3.40 5.22 0.77
N ARG A 83 -2.69 6.24 0.29
CA ARG A 83 -1.91 6.15 -0.95
C ARG A 83 -0.86 5.05 -0.86
N ASN A 84 -0.12 4.99 0.24
CA ASN A 84 0.92 3.98 0.39
C ASN A 84 0.36 2.59 0.65
N VAL A 85 -0.76 2.48 1.36
CA VAL A 85 -1.46 1.19 1.51
C VAL A 85 -1.93 0.68 0.15
N LEU A 86 -2.50 1.56 -0.67
CA LEU A 86 -2.94 1.20 -2.02
C LEU A 86 -1.76 0.70 -2.86
N ARG A 87 -0.62 1.35 -2.78
CA ARG A 87 0.57 0.93 -3.53
C ARG A 87 1.02 -0.48 -3.13
N ILE A 88 1.03 -0.78 -1.84
CA ILE A 88 1.37 -2.12 -1.36
C ILE A 88 0.37 -3.15 -1.89
N ALA A 89 -0.92 -2.86 -1.77
CA ALA A 89 -1.96 -3.79 -2.21
C ALA A 89 -1.90 -4.04 -3.72
N VAL A 90 -1.72 -2.99 -4.52
CA VAL A 90 -1.63 -3.13 -5.97
C VAL A 90 -0.39 -3.92 -6.37
N PHE A 91 0.74 -3.71 -5.67
CA PHE A 91 1.92 -4.54 -5.91
C PHE A 91 1.60 -6.02 -5.66
N GLU A 92 0.93 -6.33 -4.56
CA GLU A 92 0.57 -7.72 -4.24
C GLU A 92 -0.38 -8.32 -5.28
N ILE A 93 -1.34 -7.54 -5.74
CA ILE A 93 -2.34 -7.99 -6.72
C ILE A 93 -1.71 -8.23 -8.10
N ASP A 94 -0.93 -7.28 -8.57
CA ASP A 94 -0.43 -7.31 -9.95
C ASP A 94 0.89 -8.06 -10.12
N PHE A 95 1.73 -8.09 -9.10
CA PHE A 95 3.08 -8.61 -9.20
C PHE A 95 3.43 -9.67 -8.16
N GLY A 96 2.60 -9.82 -7.12
CA GLY A 96 2.85 -10.79 -6.06
C GLY A 96 2.08 -12.07 -6.27
N GLU A 97 2.15 -12.94 -5.28
CA GLU A 97 1.45 -14.23 -5.30
C GLU A 97 0.31 -14.28 -4.29
N VAL A 98 -0.10 -13.12 -3.78
CA VAL A 98 -1.17 -13.01 -2.78
C VAL A 98 -2.52 -13.02 -3.49
N PRO A 99 -3.48 -13.84 -3.04
CA PRO A 99 -4.83 -13.78 -3.61
C PRO A 99 -5.42 -12.37 -3.45
N ASP A 100 -6.14 -11.92 -4.48
CA ASP A 100 -6.71 -10.57 -4.50
C ASP A 100 -7.54 -10.28 -3.25
N ALA A 101 -8.37 -11.22 -2.83
CA ALA A 101 -9.21 -11.01 -1.65
C ALA A 101 -8.41 -10.78 -0.38
N VAL A 102 -7.25 -11.42 -0.25
CA VAL A 102 -6.37 -11.24 0.90
C VAL A 102 -5.72 -9.85 0.85
N ALA A 103 -5.23 -9.45 -0.32
CA ALA A 103 -4.63 -8.13 -0.48
C ALA A 103 -5.63 -7.02 -0.14
N VAL A 104 -6.87 -7.15 -0.61
CA VAL A 104 -7.92 -6.16 -0.33
C VAL A 104 -8.23 -6.11 1.17
N THR A 105 -8.45 -7.27 1.78
CA THR A 105 -8.78 -7.34 3.22
C THR A 105 -7.69 -6.74 4.09
N GLU A 106 -6.42 -7.06 3.79
CA GLU A 106 -5.30 -6.54 4.56
C GLU A 106 -5.16 -5.02 4.40
N ALA A 107 -5.37 -4.52 3.19
CA ALA A 107 -5.31 -3.07 2.95
C ALA A 107 -6.41 -2.34 3.72
N VAL A 108 -7.64 -2.85 3.67
CA VAL A 108 -8.77 -2.25 4.39
C VAL A 108 -8.50 -2.24 5.89
N GLN A 109 -7.93 -3.31 6.41
CA GLN A 109 -7.61 -3.39 7.83
C GLN A 109 -6.55 -2.36 8.24
N LEU A 110 -5.51 -2.18 7.43
CA LEU A 110 -4.48 -1.19 7.73
C LEU A 110 -5.05 0.23 7.79
N VAL A 111 -5.87 0.62 6.81
CA VAL A 111 -6.43 1.98 6.83
C VAL A 111 -7.49 2.13 7.92
N SER A 112 -8.18 1.07 8.31
CA SER A 112 -9.10 1.11 9.45
C SER A 112 -8.38 1.44 10.75
N GLU A 113 -7.16 0.94 10.91
CA GLU A 113 -6.36 1.20 12.10
C GLU A 113 -5.66 2.55 12.07
N LEU A 114 -5.20 2.98 10.90
CA LEU A 114 -4.18 4.03 10.80
C LEU A 114 -4.61 5.27 10.05
N SER A 115 -5.80 5.30 9.46
CA SER A 115 -6.22 6.43 8.64
C SER A 115 -7.56 7.01 9.08
N THR A 116 -8.36 7.55 8.14
CA THR A 116 -9.60 8.25 8.45
C THR A 116 -10.80 7.31 8.44
N ASP A 117 -11.94 7.79 8.94
CA ASP A 117 -13.20 7.00 8.97
C ASP A 117 -13.68 6.64 7.56
N GLU A 118 -13.38 7.46 6.57
CA GLU A 118 -13.78 7.22 5.17
C GLU A 118 -12.83 6.29 4.44
N SER A 119 -11.63 6.09 4.96
CA SER A 119 -10.58 5.34 4.26
C SER A 119 -10.94 3.89 3.95
N PRO A 120 -11.56 3.12 4.88
CA PRO A 120 -11.89 1.73 4.57
C PRO A 120 -12.81 1.59 3.35
N ALA A 121 -13.85 2.41 3.26
CA ALA A 121 -14.78 2.35 2.12
C ALA A 121 -14.10 2.76 0.82
N PHE A 122 -13.30 3.83 0.88
CA PHE A 122 -12.56 4.31 -0.29
C PHE A 122 -11.57 3.27 -0.80
N VAL A 123 -10.74 2.72 0.08
CA VAL A 123 -9.72 1.74 -0.31
C VAL A 123 -10.37 0.46 -0.81
N ASN A 124 -11.41 -0.01 -0.15
CA ASN A 124 -12.13 -1.19 -0.59
C ASN A 124 -12.72 -1.00 -1.98
N GLY A 125 -13.38 0.14 -2.23
CA GLY A 125 -13.99 0.43 -3.52
C GLY A 125 -12.97 0.52 -4.64
N LEU A 126 -11.86 1.21 -4.39
CA LEU A 126 -10.82 1.38 -5.40
C LEU A 126 -10.15 0.04 -5.74
N LEU A 127 -9.79 -0.75 -4.72
CA LEU A 127 -9.16 -2.05 -4.96
C LEU A 127 -10.11 -3.04 -5.61
N ARG A 128 -11.39 -2.98 -5.31
CA ARG A 128 -12.38 -3.80 -6.02
C ARG A 128 -12.47 -3.45 -7.49
N ALA A 129 -12.44 -2.15 -7.81
CA ALA A 129 -12.43 -1.72 -9.21
C ALA A 129 -11.19 -2.25 -9.93
N ILE A 130 -10.05 -2.23 -9.27
CA ILE A 130 -8.80 -2.75 -9.83
C ILE A 130 -8.89 -4.26 -10.07
N THR A 131 -9.38 -5.02 -9.09
CA THR A 131 -9.38 -6.49 -9.16
C THR A 131 -10.44 -7.03 -10.10
N THR A 132 -11.55 -6.31 -10.28
CA THR A 132 -12.63 -6.76 -11.18
C THR A 132 -12.48 -6.21 -12.59
N GLY A 133 -11.59 -5.24 -12.78
CA GLY A 133 -11.48 -4.55 -14.06
C GLY A 133 -12.63 -3.59 -14.33
N ASP A 134 -13.51 -3.38 -13.35
CA ASP A 134 -14.64 -2.47 -13.47
C ASP A 134 -14.17 -1.07 -13.10
N VAL A 135 -13.85 -0.28 -14.10
CA VAL A 135 -13.28 1.06 -13.92
C VAL A 135 -14.38 2.03 -13.53
N ARG A 136 -14.84 1.93 -12.30
CA ARG A 136 -15.74 2.93 -11.73
C ARG A 136 -14.87 4.03 -11.18
N ARG A 137 -15.22 5.27 -11.51
CA ARG A 137 -14.48 6.41 -10.98
C ARG A 137 -14.74 6.53 -9.49
N THR A 138 -13.73 6.29 -8.68
CA THR A 138 -13.82 6.30 -7.22
C THR A 138 -13.24 7.59 -6.68
N THR A 139 -13.99 8.29 -5.81
CA THR A 139 -13.51 9.49 -5.11
C THR A 139 -13.39 9.20 -3.63
N PHE A 140 -12.52 9.91 -2.99
CA PHE A 140 -12.33 9.85 -1.54
C PHE A 140 -13.42 10.62 -0.80
#